data_3bc15b58cbb8236c3d3d8ccd7ad3f9be
#
_entry.id   3bc15b58cbb8236c3d3d8ccd7ad3f9be
#
_cell.length_a   1.000
_cell.length_b   1.000
_cell.length_c   1.000
_cell.angle_alpha   90.00
_cell.angle_beta   90.00
_cell.angle_gamma   90.00
#
_symmetry.space_group_name_H-M   'P 1'
#
loop_
_entity.id
_entity.type
_entity.pdbx_description
1 polymer ?
#
loop_
_entity_poly.entity_id
_entity_poly.type
_entity_poly.pdbx_seq_one_letter_code
_entity_poly.pdbx_strand_id
1 'polypeptide(L)'
;KVHHSSHEMCYWHWLLTSLHANSTQKEKTQQTPVPGMPAHHHKNGHHLQRNTAMALHTLRNTFTNPNAAKTNAYRFAIFIDWITGQRPLDAVAAAHNVSRRTLIRWFTYFWFIIVPCKPDPYRVYDQLFIDGTYFHKKCLLVAATSDHVVAWHWCTRETAYDYAKLFDLIAEPLVVTTDGSGGAHKAIKQCWPNASIQRCLVHVRRDTIKDTTRQPTLTAHKALLRLGNQLTHITTREQAIDWALRLNRFHDLYGDWLKDRTYRDPVSYTHLRA
;
A
#
# COMPACT_ATOMS: atom_id res chain seq x y z
N LYS A 1 0.22 23.29 -0.50
CA LYS A 1 1.32 22.58 -1.23
C LYS A 1 1.74 21.43 -0.35
N VAL A 2 1.21 20.22 -0.62
CA VAL A 2 1.59 19.00 0.06
C VAL A 2 2.85 18.49 -0.65
N HIS A 3 4.00 18.59 0.00
CA HIS A 3 5.21 17.91 -0.44
C HIS A 3 5.06 16.42 -0.11
N HIS A 4 4.66 15.62 -1.09
CA HIS A 4 4.80 14.17 -1.00
C HIS A 4 6.30 13.82 -1.01
N SER A 5 6.74 13.11 0.06
CA SER A 5 8.12 12.64 0.12
C SER A 5 8.34 11.54 -0.91
N SER A 6 9.54 11.48 -1.49
CA SER A 6 9.93 10.48 -2.50
C SER A 6 9.74 9.01 -2.04
N HIS A 7 9.64 8.76 -0.74
CA HIS A 7 9.38 7.43 -0.17
C HIS A 7 7.92 6.99 -0.21
N GLU A 8 6.97 7.91 -0.06
CA GLU A 8 5.55 7.60 -0.25
C GLU A 8 5.27 7.21 -1.70
N MET A 9 5.97 7.82 -2.65
CA MET A 9 5.87 7.49 -4.08
C MET A 9 6.46 6.13 -4.45
N CYS A 10 7.53 5.67 -3.79
CA CYS A 10 8.06 4.31 -3.98
C CYS A 10 7.07 3.25 -3.51
N TYR A 11 6.36 3.50 -2.41
CA TYR A 11 5.34 2.60 -1.89
C TYR A 11 4.13 2.51 -2.84
N TRP A 12 3.68 3.64 -3.41
CA TRP A 12 2.62 3.68 -4.41
C TRP A 12 3.02 3.01 -5.72
N HIS A 13 4.22 3.24 -6.20
CA HIS A 13 4.76 2.58 -7.37
C HIS A 13 4.76 1.06 -7.18
N TRP A 14 5.22 0.60 -6.02
CA TRP A 14 5.24 -0.81 -5.66
C TRP A 14 3.81 -1.40 -5.53
N LEU A 15 2.89 -0.70 -4.86
CA LEU A 15 1.49 -1.13 -4.68
C LEU A 15 0.76 -1.30 -6.02
N LEU A 16 0.96 -0.40 -6.95
CA LEU A 16 0.30 -0.41 -8.25
C LEU A 16 0.98 -1.37 -9.25
N THR A 17 2.29 -1.56 -9.18
CA THR A 17 3.00 -2.58 -9.98
C THR A 17 2.63 -3.99 -9.54
N SER A 18 2.41 -4.23 -8.24
CA SER A 18 1.94 -5.51 -7.72
C SER A 18 0.51 -5.83 -8.18
N LEU A 19 -0.37 -4.83 -8.27
CA LEU A 19 -1.71 -4.99 -8.84
C LEU A 19 -1.67 -5.36 -10.33
N HIS A 20 -0.69 -4.85 -11.06
CA HIS A 20 -0.49 -5.17 -12.48
C HIS A 20 0.05 -6.59 -12.70
N ALA A 21 1.00 -7.05 -11.88
CA ALA A 21 1.56 -8.40 -11.94
C ALA A 21 0.50 -9.49 -11.72
N ASN A 22 -0.47 -9.26 -10.82
CA ASN A 22 -1.57 -10.19 -10.59
C ASN A 22 -2.57 -10.30 -11.76
N SER A 23 -2.67 -9.29 -12.63
CA SER A 23 -3.52 -9.34 -13.82
C SER A 23 -2.90 -10.14 -14.96
N THR A 24 -1.58 -10.28 -15.00
CA THR A 24 -0.85 -11.00 -16.07
C THR A 24 -0.63 -12.49 -15.81
N GLN A 25 -0.79 -12.96 -14.57
CA GLN A 25 -0.63 -14.38 -14.24
C GLN A 25 -1.85 -15.27 -14.53
N LYS A 26 -2.97 -14.73 -15.04
CA LYS A 26 -4.20 -15.50 -15.31
C LYS A 26 -4.25 -16.21 -16.68
N GLU A 27 -3.21 -16.24 -17.46
CA GLU A 27 -3.21 -16.83 -18.83
C GLU A 27 -2.34 -18.08 -18.99
N LYS A 28 -2.24 -18.98 -18.03
CA LYS A 28 -1.69 -20.33 -18.28
C LYS A 28 -2.31 -21.36 -17.34
N THR A 29 -3.60 -21.66 -17.53
CA THR A 29 -4.14 -22.95 -17.08
C THR A 29 -4.91 -23.55 -18.26
N GLN A 30 -4.29 -24.51 -18.93
CA GLN A 30 -4.92 -25.37 -19.92
C GLN A 30 -6.02 -26.18 -19.25
N GLN A 31 -7.26 -25.95 -19.66
CA GLN A 31 -8.38 -26.84 -19.32
C GLN A 31 -8.36 -28.05 -20.23
N THR A 32 -8.18 -29.23 -19.63
CA THR A 32 -8.53 -30.51 -20.25
C THR A 32 -10.04 -30.70 -20.21
N PRO A 33 -10.69 -31.21 -21.27
CA PRO A 33 -12.14 -31.42 -21.31
C PRO A 33 -12.53 -32.71 -20.56
N VAL A 34 -13.55 -32.61 -19.73
CA VAL A 34 -14.25 -33.77 -19.11
C VAL A 34 -15.45 -34.12 -19.97
N PRO A 35 -15.67 -35.40 -20.37
CA PRO A 35 -16.80 -35.80 -21.19
C PRO A 35 -18.05 -36.11 -20.33
N GLY A 36 -19.19 -35.64 -20.81
CA GLY A 36 -20.48 -36.31 -20.70
C GLY A 36 -21.38 -35.99 -19.52
N MET A 37 -22.35 -35.07 -19.73
CA MET A 37 -23.70 -35.22 -19.16
C MET A 37 -24.76 -34.59 -20.07
N PRO A 38 -25.98 -35.14 -20.14
CA PRO A 38 -26.96 -34.84 -21.19
C PRO A 38 -27.83 -33.61 -20.90
N ALA A 39 -28.27 -32.99 -22.01
CA ALA A 39 -29.17 -31.85 -22.02
C ALA A 39 -30.59 -32.18 -21.55
N HIS A 40 -31.13 -31.43 -20.61
CA HIS A 40 -32.58 -31.37 -20.37
C HIS A 40 -33.17 -30.09 -20.96
N HIS A 41 -34.09 -30.26 -21.91
CA HIS A 41 -34.95 -29.20 -22.43
C HIS A 41 -36.06 -28.87 -21.42
N HIS A 42 -36.20 -27.60 -21.05
CA HIS A 42 -37.46 -27.04 -20.55
C HIS A 42 -37.78 -25.72 -21.27
N LYS A 43 -38.93 -25.74 -21.92
CA LYS A 43 -39.61 -24.59 -22.54
C LYS A 43 -40.44 -23.90 -21.48
N ASN A 44 -40.32 -22.60 -21.31
CA ASN A 44 -41.36 -21.55 -21.14
C ASN A 44 -40.79 -20.36 -20.33
N GLY A 45 -40.92 -19.13 -20.89
CA GLY A 45 -40.57 -17.89 -20.18
C GLY A 45 -40.25 -16.71 -21.11
N HIS A 46 -41.22 -16.25 -21.91
CA HIS A 46 -40.97 -15.23 -22.96
C HIS A 46 -40.93 -13.76 -22.48
N HIS A 47 -40.92 -13.42 -21.19
CA HIS A 47 -41.03 -12.01 -20.75
C HIS A 47 -39.81 -11.43 -20.03
N LEU A 48 -38.84 -12.21 -19.58
CA LEU A 48 -37.59 -11.72 -18.97
C LEU A 48 -36.42 -11.54 -19.96
N GLN A 49 -36.55 -12.03 -21.19
CA GLN A 49 -35.44 -12.06 -22.14
C GLN A 49 -35.13 -10.74 -22.86
N ARG A 50 -36.07 -9.76 -22.89
CA ARG A 50 -35.83 -8.49 -23.59
C ARG A 50 -34.84 -7.56 -22.87
N ASN A 51 -34.91 -7.45 -21.56
CA ASN A 51 -34.02 -6.56 -20.81
C ASN A 51 -32.61 -7.14 -20.63
N THR A 52 -32.52 -8.48 -20.46
CA THR A 52 -31.22 -9.19 -20.38
C THR A 52 -30.52 -9.27 -21.74
N ALA A 53 -31.28 -9.42 -22.85
CA ALA A 53 -30.73 -9.41 -24.17
C ALA A 53 -30.18 -8.04 -24.59
N MET A 54 -30.85 -6.94 -24.16
CA MET A 54 -30.36 -5.59 -24.41
C MET A 54 -29.10 -5.28 -23.58
N ALA A 55 -29.03 -5.69 -22.32
CA ALA A 55 -27.84 -5.57 -21.48
C ALA A 55 -26.69 -6.42 -22.01
N LEU A 56 -26.95 -7.67 -22.43
CA LEU A 56 -25.97 -8.56 -23.08
C LEU A 56 -25.52 -8.05 -24.45
N HIS A 57 -26.42 -7.43 -25.24
CA HIS A 57 -26.07 -6.84 -26.53
C HIS A 57 -25.19 -5.60 -26.36
N THR A 58 -25.43 -4.77 -25.32
CA THR A 58 -24.59 -3.62 -24.98
C THR A 58 -23.21 -4.08 -24.49
N LEU A 59 -23.14 -5.12 -23.65
CA LEU A 59 -21.89 -5.74 -23.22
C LEU A 59 -21.15 -6.43 -24.39
N ARG A 60 -21.87 -7.12 -25.28
CA ARG A 60 -21.29 -7.82 -26.43
C ARG A 60 -20.67 -6.84 -27.44
N ASN A 61 -21.29 -5.70 -27.68
CA ASN A 61 -20.73 -4.66 -28.56
C ASN A 61 -19.48 -3.97 -27.95
N THR A 62 -19.29 -4.04 -26.64
CA THR A 62 -18.09 -3.52 -25.97
C THR A 62 -16.90 -4.49 -26.09
N PHE A 63 -17.15 -5.79 -26.27
CA PHE A 63 -16.12 -6.83 -26.32
C PHE A 63 -15.81 -7.39 -27.71
N THR A 64 -16.58 -7.07 -28.76
CA THR A 64 -16.45 -7.69 -30.09
C THR A 64 -15.58 -6.91 -31.06
N ASN A 65 -15.09 -5.72 -30.72
CA ASN A 65 -14.15 -5.00 -31.58
C ASN A 65 -12.71 -5.21 -31.05
N PRO A 66 -11.88 -6.06 -31.69
CA PRO A 66 -10.51 -6.33 -31.27
C PRO A 66 -9.64 -5.05 -31.25
N ASN A 67 -9.97 -4.06 -32.08
CA ASN A 67 -9.31 -2.77 -32.10
C ASN A 67 -9.69 -1.93 -30.85
N ALA A 68 -10.94 -2.00 -30.39
CA ALA A 68 -11.36 -1.31 -29.17
C ALA A 68 -10.70 -1.90 -27.93
N ALA A 69 -10.56 -3.22 -27.85
CA ALA A 69 -9.85 -3.88 -26.74
C ALA A 69 -8.37 -3.47 -26.70
N LYS A 70 -7.66 -3.49 -27.84
CA LYS A 70 -6.27 -3.03 -27.93
C LYS A 70 -6.14 -1.55 -27.56
N THR A 71 -7.05 -0.70 -28.02
CA THR A 71 -7.06 0.73 -27.69
C THR A 71 -7.30 0.96 -26.21
N ASN A 72 -8.18 0.20 -25.57
CA ASN A 72 -8.45 0.33 -24.14
C ASN A 72 -7.28 -0.19 -23.29
N ALA A 73 -6.64 -1.29 -23.69
CA ALA A 73 -5.43 -1.80 -23.05
C ALA A 73 -4.28 -0.76 -23.13
N TYR A 74 -4.07 -0.14 -24.26
CA TYR A 74 -3.10 0.95 -24.44
C TYR A 74 -3.39 2.16 -23.53
N ARG A 75 -4.64 2.62 -23.52
CA ARG A 75 -5.06 3.73 -22.63
C ARG A 75 -4.91 3.40 -21.15
N PHE A 76 -5.22 2.15 -20.78
CA PHE A 76 -5.05 1.67 -19.43
C PHE A 76 -3.57 1.62 -19.02
N ALA A 77 -2.68 1.18 -19.89
CA ALA A 77 -1.24 1.21 -19.64
C ALA A 77 -0.73 2.64 -19.39
N ILE A 78 -1.20 3.63 -20.18
CA ILE A 78 -0.88 5.04 -19.95
C ILE A 78 -1.43 5.52 -18.59
N PHE A 79 -2.65 5.13 -18.23
CA PHE A 79 -3.25 5.45 -16.95
C PHE A 79 -2.42 4.90 -15.79
N ILE A 80 -2.03 3.63 -15.84
CA ILE A 80 -1.17 3.01 -14.84
C ILE A 80 0.18 3.73 -14.76
N ASP A 81 0.87 3.94 -15.88
CA ASP A 81 2.13 4.67 -15.91
C ASP A 81 2.04 6.08 -15.30
N TRP A 82 0.92 6.78 -15.54
CA TRP A 82 0.69 8.09 -14.95
C TRP A 82 0.44 8.03 -13.44
N ILE A 83 -0.46 7.16 -12.94
CA ILE A 83 -0.79 7.11 -11.51
C ILE A 83 0.35 6.51 -10.66
N THR A 84 1.22 5.68 -11.25
CA THR A 84 2.40 5.12 -10.57
C THR A 84 3.64 6.01 -10.74
N GLY A 85 3.64 6.87 -11.75
CA GLY A 85 4.76 7.76 -12.07
C GLY A 85 4.68 9.10 -11.36
N GLN A 86 5.72 9.92 -11.58
CA GLN A 86 5.84 11.26 -11.00
C GLN A 86 5.58 12.38 -12.03
N ARG A 87 5.22 12.00 -13.25
CA ARG A 87 5.04 12.95 -14.35
C ARG A 87 3.74 13.72 -14.22
N PRO A 88 3.72 15.05 -14.40
CA PRO A 88 2.49 15.80 -14.48
C PRO A 88 1.67 15.38 -15.71
N LEU A 89 0.34 15.47 -15.61
CA LEU A 89 -0.59 15.01 -16.66
C LEU A 89 -0.30 15.67 -18.02
N ASP A 90 0.16 16.91 -18.03
CA ASP A 90 0.50 17.65 -19.26
C ASP A 90 1.72 17.06 -19.96
N ALA A 91 2.73 16.59 -19.21
CA ALA A 91 3.89 15.91 -19.76
C ALA A 91 3.51 14.53 -20.35
N VAL A 92 2.60 13.82 -19.71
CA VAL A 92 2.08 12.55 -20.24
C VAL A 92 1.26 12.79 -21.52
N ALA A 93 0.44 13.84 -21.55
CA ALA A 93 -0.33 14.21 -22.73
C ALA A 93 0.56 14.53 -23.94
N ALA A 94 1.62 15.32 -23.72
CA ALA A 94 2.62 15.64 -24.75
C ALA A 94 3.34 14.37 -25.25
N ALA A 95 3.77 13.49 -24.35
CA ALA A 95 4.47 12.25 -24.73
C ALA A 95 3.62 11.32 -25.60
N HIS A 96 2.29 11.37 -25.47
CA HIS A 96 1.36 10.57 -26.26
C HIS A 96 0.65 11.34 -27.40
N ASN A 97 1.09 12.57 -27.70
CA ASN A 97 0.53 13.44 -28.74
C ASN A 97 -0.99 13.65 -28.61
N VAL A 98 -1.49 13.81 -27.39
CA VAL A 98 -2.92 14.07 -27.10
C VAL A 98 -3.07 15.26 -26.18
N SER A 99 -4.26 15.86 -26.17
CA SER A 99 -4.56 16.94 -25.22
C SER A 99 -4.78 16.37 -23.82
N ARG A 100 -4.48 17.16 -22.80
CA ARG A 100 -4.81 16.86 -21.38
C ARG A 100 -6.27 16.45 -21.21
N ARG A 101 -7.19 17.15 -21.89
CA ARG A 101 -8.64 16.85 -21.88
C ARG A 101 -8.94 15.46 -22.43
N THR A 102 -8.21 15.04 -23.46
CA THR A 102 -8.33 13.70 -24.05
C THR A 102 -7.87 12.63 -23.05
N LEU A 103 -6.73 12.83 -22.35
CA LEU A 103 -6.30 11.89 -21.32
C LEU A 103 -7.32 11.77 -20.17
N ILE A 104 -7.82 12.90 -19.66
CA ILE A 104 -8.84 12.89 -18.60
C ILE A 104 -10.06 12.08 -19.04
N ARG A 105 -10.52 12.26 -20.30
CA ARG A 105 -11.63 11.49 -20.84
C ARG A 105 -11.32 9.99 -20.97
N TRP A 106 -10.10 9.62 -21.35
CA TRP A 106 -9.69 8.21 -21.40
C TRP A 106 -9.66 7.60 -20.00
N PHE A 107 -9.18 8.32 -19.01
CA PHE A 107 -8.98 7.84 -17.64
C PHE A 107 -10.27 7.76 -16.83
N THR A 108 -11.31 8.47 -17.24
CA THR A 108 -12.59 8.52 -16.52
C THR A 108 -13.13 7.12 -16.17
N TYR A 109 -13.06 6.17 -17.08
CA TYR A 109 -13.56 4.81 -16.87
C TYR A 109 -12.69 3.98 -15.94
N PHE A 110 -11.38 4.24 -15.90
CA PHE A 110 -10.42 3.45 -15.12
C PHE A 110 -10.53 3.74 -13.62
N TRP A 111 -11.04 4.90 -13.24
CA TRP A 111 -11.33 5.23 -11.84
C TRP A 111 -12.45 4.37 -11.21
N PHE A 112 -13.28 3.73 -12.03
CA PHE A 112 -14.37 2.87 -11.58
C PHE A 112 -14.00 1.38 -11.60
N ILE A 113 -12.77 1.03 -11.92
CA ILE A 113 -12.30 -0.36 -11.85
C ILE A 113 -12.26 -0.79 -10.39
N ILE A 114 -13.07 -1.80 -10.06
CA ILE A 114 -13.05 -2.43 -8.75
C ILE A 114 -12.00 -3.54 -8.78
N VAL A 115 -10.92 -3.33 -8.04
CA VAL A 115 -9.88 -4.36 -7.86
C VAL A 115 -10.41 -5.38 -6.84
N PRO A 116 -10.51 -6.67 -7.17
CA PRO A 116 -10.97 -7.67 -6.22
C PRO A 116 -9.94 -7.90 -5.12
N CYS A 117 -10.37 -7.83 -3.85
CA CYS A 117 -9.60 -8.24 -2.68
C CYS A 117 -10.03 -9.66 -2.29
N LYS A 118 -9.29 -10.66 -2.74
CA LYS A 118 -9.57 -12.08 -2.46
C LYS A 118 -8.26 -12.78 -2.09
N PRO A 119 -7.70 -12.50 -0.91
CA PRO A 119 -6.52 -13.21 -0.43
C PRO A 119 -6.86 -14.67 -0.16
N ASP A 120 -5.85 -15.52 -0.15
CA ASP A 120 -5.97 -16.88 0.35
C ASP A 120 -5.95 -16.84 1.89
N PRO A 121 -7.06 -17.18 2.58
CA PRO A 121 -7.14 -17.08 4.03
C PRO A 121 -6.32 -18.15 4.77
N TYR A 122 -5.80 -19.15 4.07
CA TYR A 122 -5.01 -20.24 4.65
C TYR A 122 -3.51 -20.08 4.39
N ARG A 123 -3.11 -19.14 3.53
CA ARG A 123 -1.71 -18.92 3.21
C ARG A 123 -1.00 -18.19 4.34
N VAL A 124 -0.07 -18.85 5.00
CA VAL A 124 0.84 -18.25 5.97
C VAL A 124 1.99 -17.54 5.24
N TYR A 125 2.22 -16.28 5.56
CA TYR A 125 3.31 -15.48 5.00
C TYR A 125 4.46 -15.39 5.99
N ASP A 126 5.70 -15.47 5.49
CA ASP A 126 6.89 -15.30 6.34
C ASP A 126 6.94 -13.89 6.93
N GLN A 127 6.60 -12.88 6.12
CA GLN A 127 6.55 -11.49 6.54
C GLN A 127 5.43 -10.72 5.83
N LEU A 128 4.67 -9.95 6.59
CA LEU A 128 3.72 -8.96 6.09
C LEU A 128 4.10 -7.55 6.55
N PHE A 129 3.99 -6.62 5.62
CA PHE A 129 4.08 -5.19 5.89
C PHE A 129 2.67 -4.63 6.03
N ILE A 130 2.38 -3.99 7.15
CA ILE A 130 1.08 -3.37 7.44
C ILE A 130 1.27 -1.87 7.57
N ASP A 131 0.52 -1.12 6.77
CA ASP A 131 0.57 0.34 6.78
C ASP A 131 -0.79 0.94 6.41
N GLY A 132 -1.04 2.17 6.82
CA GLY A 132 -2.24 2.94 6.52
C GLY A 132 -1.92 4.21 5.73
N THR A 133 -2.72 4.49 4.71
CA THR A 133 -2.55 5.71 3.92
C THR A 133 -3.83 6.51 3.85
N TYR A 134 -3.75 7.80 4.16
CA TYR A 134 -4.89 8.71 4.19
C TYR A 134 -5.12 9.40 2.83
N PHE A 135 -6.36 9.31 2.37
CA PHE A 135 -6.89 10.03 1.21
C PHE A 135 -8.05 10.92 1.66
N HIS A 136 -7.82 12.20 1.78
CA HIS A 136 -8.79 13.13 2.35
C HIS A 136 -9.28 12.66 3.73
N LYS A 137 -10.56 12.20 3.79
CA LYS A 137 -11.22 11.72 5.02
C LYS A 137 -11.30 10.20 5.13
N LYS A 138 -10.64 9.47 4.24
CA LYS A 138 -10.60 8.01 4.20
C LYS A 138 -9.19 7.51 4.42
N CYS A 139 -9.07 6.36 5.03
CA CYS A 139 -7.82 5.64 5.18
C CYS A 139 -7.90 4.29 4.46
N LEU A 140 -6.87 3.94 3.74
CA LEU A 140 -6.67 2.62 3.16
C LEU A 140 -5.62 1.89 3.98
N LEU A 141 -6.04 0.86 4.70
CA LEU A 141 -5.14 -0.08 5.35
C LEU A 141 -4.71 -1.14 4.33
N VAL A 142 -3.44 -1.47 4.32
CA VAL A 142 -2.85 -2.42 3.37
C VAL A 142 -2.00 -3.43 4.10
N ALA A 143 -2.15 -4.69 3.71
CA ALA A 143 -1.26 -5.78 4.04
C ALA A 143 -0.55 -6.24 2.78
N ALA A 144 0.78 -6.27 2.81
CA ALA A 144 1.59 -6.58 1.64
C ALA A 144 2.80 -7.45 2.00
N THR A 145 3.27 -8.23 1.02
CA THR A 145 4.60 -8.84 1.05
C THR A 145 5.62 -7.92 0.39
N SER A 146 6.88 -8.35 0.23
CA SER A 146 7.87 -7.66 -0.61
C SER A 146 7.46 -7.59 -2.08
N ASP A 147 6.60 -8.49 -2.54
CA ASP A 147 6.32 -8.71 -3.96
C ASP A 147 4.95 -8.19 -4.40
N HIS A 148 3.95 -8.23 -3.51
CA HIS A 148 2.58 -7.88 -3.87
C HIS A 148 1.73 -7.47 -2.67
N VAL A 149 0.62 -6.77 -2.96
CA VAL A 149 -0.43 -6.49 -1.99
C VAL A 149 -1.27 -7.74 -1.79
N VAL A 150 -1.39 -8.17 -0.54
CA VAL A 150 -2.17 -9.35 -0.15
C VAL A 150 -3.63 -8.99 0.08
N ALA A 151 -3.88 -7.95 0.88
CA ALA A 151 -5.23 -7.48 1.19
C ALA A 151 -5.24 -5.99 1.53
N TRP A 152 -6.43 -5.40 1.48
CA TRP A 152 -6.66 -4.02 1.91
C TRP A 152 -8.04 -3.84 2.50
N HIS A 153 -8.17 -2.81 3.34
CA HIS A 153 -9.43 -2.43 3.95
C HIS A 153 -9.60 -0.91 3.98
N TRP A 154 -10.76 -0.41 3.51
CA TRP A 154 -11.09 1.01 3.59
C TRP A 154 -11.75 1.35 4.91
N CYS A 155 -11.25 2.37 5.60
CA CYS A 155 -11.79 2.87 6.86
C CYS A 155 -11.74 4.39 6.91
N THR A 156 -12.13 4.98 8.05
CA THR A 156 -12.01 6.41 8.30
C THR A 156 -10.80 6.75 9.15
N ARG A 157 -10.35 5.82 9.99
CA ARG A 157 -9.20 5.97 10.90
C ARG A 157 -8.51 4.63 11.09
N GLU A 158 -7.25 4.67 11.45
CA GLU A 158 -6.44 3.50 11.78
C GLU A 158 -6.73 3.03 13.21
N THR A 159 -7.90 2.40 13.41
CA THR A 159 -8.28 1.83 14.71
C THR A 159 -7.91 0.36 14.79
N ALA A 160 -7.76 -0.17 16.02
CA ALA A 160 -7.54 -1.59 16.22
C ALA A 160 -8.67 -2.45 15.61
N TYR A 161 -9.90 -1.94 15.62
CA TYR A 161 -11.05 -2.59 15.01
C TYR A 161 -10.95 -2.69 13.48
N ASP A 162 -10.51 -1.60 12.83
CA ASP A 162 -10.36 -1.60 11.37
C ASP A 162 -9.18 -2.47 10.93
N TYR A 163 -8.08 -2.48 11.69
CA TYR A 163 -6.99 -3.43 11.46
C TYR A 163 -7.44 -4.89 11.65
N ALA A 164 -8.26 -5.19 12.66
CA ALA A 164 -8.80 -6.53 12.85
C ALA A 164 -9.61 -7.00 11.62
N LYS A 165 -10.42 -6.13 11.02
CA LYS A 165 -11.13 -6.44 9.77
C LYS A 165 -10.22 -6.77 8.60
N LEU A 166 -9.07 -6.11 8.51
CA LEU A 166 -8.06 -6.45 7.51
C LEU A 166 -7.45 -7.83 7.83
N PHE A 167 -7.17 -8.10 9.10
CA PHE A 167 -6.54 -9.34 9.55
C PHE A 167 -7.45 -10.56 9.44
N ASP A 168 -8.78 -10.39 9.57
CA ASP A 168 -9.76 -11.45 9.33
C ASP A 168 -9.70 -12.06 7.92
N LEU A 169 -9.08 -11.35 6.98
CA LEU A 169 -8.92 -11.80 5.60
C LEU A 169 -7.67 -12.66 5.37
N ILE A 170 -6.75 -12.74 6.34
CA ILE A 170 -5.38 -13.25 6.13
C ILE A 170 -5.02 -14.15 7.32
N ALA A 171 -4.38 -15.29 7.05
CA ALA A 171 -3.80 -16.12 8.11
C ALA A 171 -2.70 -15.37 8.88
N GLU A 172 -2.49 -15.75 10.16
CA GLU A 172 -1.43 -15.21 10.99
C GLU A 172 -0.05 -15.41 10.34
N PRO A 173 0.72 -14.33 10.07
CA PRO A 173 2.05 -14.43 9.49
C PRO A 173 3.11 -14.73 10.57
N LEU A 174 4.33 -15.11 10.16
CA LEU A 174 5.43 -15.29 11.11
C LEU A 174 5.95 -13.93 11.64
N VAL A 175 6.06 -12.94 10.76
CA VAL A 175 6.54 -11.60 11.10
C VAL A 175 5.61 -10.54 10.55
N VAL A 176 5.30 -9.53 11.35
CA VAL A 176 4.57 -8.32 10.94
C VAL A 176 5.44 -7.10 11.08
N THR A 177 5.65 -6.38 9.98
CA THR A 177 6.32 -5.08 9.99
C THR A 177 5.29 -3.96 9.94
N THR A 178 5.30 -3.06 10.93
CA THR A 178 4.37 -1.92 11.04
C THR A 178 5.11 -0.65 11.47
N ASP A 179 4.48 0.51 11.26
CA ASP A 179 4.97 1.82 11.70
C ASP A 179 5.06 1.96 13.22
N GLY A 180 4.41 1.04 13.97
CA GLY A 180 4.34 1.04 15.43
C GLY A 180 3.15 1.84 15.97
N SER A 181 2.14 2.16 15.15
CA SER A 181 0.90 2.77 15.62
C SER A 181 0.20 1.91 16.67
N GLY A 182 -0.39 2.55 17.69
CA GLY A 182 -1.04 1.81 18.79
C GLY A 182 -2.23 0.96 18.33
N GLY A 183 -2.94 1.40 17.28
CA GLY A 183 -4.04 0.65 16.67
C GLY A 183 -3.58 -0.66 16.05
N ALA A 184 -2.57 -0.61 15.19
CA ALA A 184 -1.97 -1.78 14.56
C ALA A 184 -1.41 -2.74 15.61
N HIS A 185 -0.61 -2.23 16.56
CA HIS A 185 0.01 -3.06 17.60
C HIS A 185 -1.03 -3.81 18.45
N LYS A 186 -2.11 -3.12 18.87
CA LYS A 186 -3.20 -3.74 19.61
C LYS A 186 -3.91 -4.82 18.79
N ALA A 187 -4.22 -4.55 17.53
CA ALA A 187 -4.88 -5.52 16.65
C ALA A 187 -3.99 -6.75 16.40
N ILE A 188 -2.69 -6.56 16.14
CA ILE A 188 -1.75 -7.67 15.93
C ILE A 188 -1.73 -8.58 17.15
N LYS A 189 -1.60 -8.03 18.36
CA LYS A 189 -1.58 -8.84 19.58
C LYS A 189 -2.90 -9.58 19.83
N GLN A 190 -4.01 -9.07 19.37
CA GLN A 190 -5.32 -9.69 19.54
C GLN A 190 -5.62 -10.75 18.48
N CYS A 191 -5.33 -10.47 17.21
CA CYS A 191 -5.67 -11.34 16.09
C CYS A 191 -4.56 -12.34 15.74
N TRP A 192 -3.28 -11.95 15.96
CA TRP A 192 -2.09 -12.71 15.60
C TRP A 192 -1.11 -12.79 16.78
N PRO A 193 -1.47 -13.51 17.87
CA PRO A 193 -0.70 -13.51 19.12
C PRO A 193 0.70 -14.14 18.99
N ASN A 194 0.92 -15.01 18.00
CA ASN A 194 2.20 -15.69 17.79
C ASN A 194 3.10 -14.93 16.78
N ALA A 195 2.57 -13.93 16.08
CA ALA A 195 3.35 -13.17 15.11
C ALA A 195 4.40 -12.30 15.79
N SER A 196 5.62 -12.35 15.31
CA SER A 196 6.71 -11.45 15.73
C SER A 196 6.48 -10.05 15.14
N ILE A 197 6.51 -9.02 15.99
CA ILE A 197 6.31 -7.64 15.55
C ILE A 197 7.66 -6.97 15.30
N GLN A 198 7.89 -6.54 14.07
CA GLN A 198 9.03 -5.73 13.65
C GLN A 198 8.57 -4.29 13.40
N ARG A 199 9.23 -3.32 14.03
CA ARG A 199 8.99 -1.93 13.70
C ARG A 199 9.66 -1.56 12.39
N CYS A 200 8.95 -0.85 11.50
CA CYS A 200 9.48 -0.43 10.21
C CYS A 200 10.69 0.50 10.39
N LEU A 201 11.85 0.10 9.89
CA LEU A 201 13.10 0.83 10.06
C LEU A 201 13.07 2.20 9.36
N VAL A 202 12.34 2.32 8.26
CA VAL A 202 12.14 3.60 7.55
C VAL A 202 11.36 4.59 8.44
N HIS A 203 10.31 4.11 9.12
CA HIS A 203 9.55 4.94 10.06
C HIS A 203 10.39 5.35 11.28
N VAL A 204 11.14 4.40 11.86
CA VAL A 204 12.07 4.71 12.97
C VAL A 204 13.08 5.78 12.56
N ARG A 205 13.68 5.66 11.36
CA ARG A 205 14.60 6.68 10.85
C ARG A 205 13.91 8.03 10.66
N ARG A 206 12.71 8.05 10.10
CA ARG A 206 11.91 9.28 9.89
C ARG A 206 11.58 9.97 11.21
N ASP A 207 11.15 9.19 12.22
CA ASP A 207 10.87 9.70 13.55
C ASP A 207 12.15 10.25 14.20
N THR A 208 13.28 9.54 14.11
CA THR A 208 14.57 10.02 14.59
C THR A 208 14.94 11.38 13.97
N ILE A 209 14.75 11.55 12.65
CA ILE A 209 15.00 12.84 11.98
C ILE A 209 14.04 13.93 12.47
N LYS A 210 12.77 13.57 12.74
CA LYS A 210 11.78 14.50 13.26
C LYS A 210 12.15 14.99 14.66
N ASP A 211 12.63 14.10 15.51
CA ASP A 211 12.98 14.42 16.91
C ASP A 211 14.34 15.12 17.03
N THR A 212 15.32 14.77 16.18
CA THR A 212 16.67 15.35 16.23
C THR A 212 16.89 16.51 15.28
N THR A 213 15.99 16.76 14.32
CA THR A 213 16.16 17.59 13.12
C THR A 213 17.18 17.02 12.12
N ARG A 214 17.23 17.59 10.89
CA ARG A 214 18.19 17.16 9.86
C ARG A 214 19.62 17.69 10.10
N GLN A 215 19.76 18.76 10.85
CA GLN A 215 21.03 19.42 11.18
C GLN A 215 21.09 19.71 12.69
N PRO A 216 21.25 18.67 13.51
CA PRO A 216 21.25 18.84 14.96
C PRO A 216 22.52 19.57 15.43
N THR A 217 22.37 20.43 16.44
CA THR A 217 23.47 21.13 17.10
C THR A 217 24.04 20.32 18.25
N LEU A 218 23.16 19.67 19.03
CA LEU A 218 23.55 18.88 20.22
C LEU A 218 24.27 17.59 19.85
N THR A 219 25.33 17.26 20.58
CA THR A 219 26.16 16.05 20.34
C THR A 219 25.34 14.77 20.44
N ALA A 220 24.42 14.67 21.43
CA ALA A 220 23.51 13.54 21.58
C ALA A 220 22.59 13.38 20.35
N HIS A 221 21.99 14.46 19.86
CA HIS A 221 21.17 14.44 18.65
C HIS A 221 21.97 14.03 17.40
N LYS A 222 23.22 14.51 17.26
CA LYS A 222 24.10 14.09 16.16
C LYS A 222 24.39 12.60 16.21
N ALA A 223 24.65 12.06 17.40
CA ALA A 223 24.91 10.64 17.59
C ALA A 223 23.67 9.79 17.27
N LEU A 224 22.49 10.19 17.79
CA LEU A 224 21.22 9.51 17.56
C LEU A 224 20.83 9.53 16.05
N LEU A 225 21.00 10.68 15.40
CA LEU A 225 20.73 10.80 13.95
C LEU A 225 21.65 9.90 13.12
N ARG A 226 22.92 9.74 13.49
CA ARG A 226 23.84 8.80 12.82
C ARG A 226 23.34 7.36 12.97
N LEU A 227 22.93 6.94 14.17
CA LEU A 227 22.36 5.62 14.43
C LEU A 227 21.08 5.39 13.61
N GLY A 228 20.16 6.36 13.62
CA GLY A 228 18.92 6.28 12.82
C GLY A 228 19.18 6.17 11.32
N ASN A 229 20.16 6.90 10.79
CA ASN A 229 20.52 6.84 9.38
C ASN A 229 21.17 5.50 8.98
N GLN A 230 21.83 4.81 9.90
CA GLN A 230 22.45 3.51 9.64
C GLN A 230 21.42 2.38 9.56
N LEU A 231 20.28 2.48 10.24
CA LEU A 231 19.28 1.44 10.32
C LEU A 231 18.84 0.87 8.97
N THR A 232 18.61 1.73 8.01
CA THR A 232 18.13 1.33 6.67
C THR A 232 19.20 0.72 5.77
N HIS A 233 20.46 0.68 6.22
CA HIS A 233 21.61 0.14 5.49
C HIS A 233 22.10 -1.19 6.08
N ILE A 234 21.49 -1.66 7.17
CA ILE A 234 21.82 -2.95 7.79
C ILE A 234 21.23 -4.06 6.93
N THR A 235 22.09 -4.90 6.40
CA THR A 235 21.72 -6.03 5.54
C THR A 235 22.21 -7.38 6.07
N THR A 236 23.17 -7.39 7.03
CA THR A 236 23.70 -8.61 7.61
C THR A 236 23.52 -8.65 9.13
N ARG A 237 23.58 -9.87 9.68
CA ARG A 237 23.50 -10.09 11.13
C ARG A 237 24.64 -9.40 11.89
N GLU A 238 25.84 -9.44 11.35
CA GLU A 238 27.05 -8.83 11.93
C GLU A 238 26.88 -7.31 12.01
N GLN A 239 26.36 -6.68 10.96
CA GLN A 239 26.03 -5.24 10.96
C GLN A 239 24.96 -4.91 11.99
N ALA A 240 23.95 -5.77 12.17
CA ALA A 240 22.92 -5.58 13.19
C ALA A 240 23.48 -5.66 14.61
N ILE A 241 24.40 -6.60 14.87
CA ILE A 241 25.09 -6.72 16.17
C ILE A 241 25.94 -5.48 16.44
N ASP A 242 26.76 -5.06 15.48
CA ASP A 242 27.59 -3.86 15.62
C ASP A 242 26.73 -2.61 15.88
N TRP A 243 25.60 -2.47 15.15
CA TRP A 243 24.67 -1.38 15.37
C TRP A 243 24.07 -1.43 16.79
N ALA A 244 23.66 -2.61 17.27
CA ALA A 244 23.11 -2.76 18.62
C ALA A 244 24.14 -2.40 19.70
N LEU A 245 25.42 -2.75 19.53
CA LEU A 245 26.51 -2.37 20.43
C LEU A 245 26.70 -0.84 20.45
N ARG A 246 26.59 -0.18 19.29
CA ARG A 246 26.66 1.28 19.20
C ARG A 246 25.46 1.97 19.87
N LEU A 247 24.26 1.37 19.74
CA LEU A 247 23.06 1.87 20.43
C LEU A 247 23.21 1.73 21.94
N ASN A 248 23.72 0.60 22.45
CA ASN A 248 24.00 0.43 23.88
C ASN A 248 25.00 1.48 24.39
N ARG A 249 26.11 1.68 23.66
CA ARG A 249 27.09 2.73 23.99
C ARG A 249 26.47 4.14 23.98
N PHE A 250 25.54 4.42 23.05
CA PHE A 250 24.79 5.68 23.06
C PHE A 250 23.94 5.80 24.33
N HIS A 251 23.26 4.73 24.72
CA HIS A 251 22.46 4.70 25.94
C HIS A 251 23.32 4.91 27.19
N ASP A 252 24.50 4.29 27.26
CA ASP A 252 25.41 4.45 28.38
C ASP A 252 25.92 5.91 28.54
N LEU A 253 26.17 6.57 27.38
CA LEU A 253 26.67 7.95 27.37
C LEU A 253 25.59 9.00 27.59
N TYR A 254 24.37 8.76 27.11
CA TYR A 254 23.30 9.76 27.06
C TYR A 254 22.00 9.30 27.72
N GLY A 255 22.00 8.18 28.46
CA GLY A 255 20.79 7.61 29.06
C GLY A 255 20.13 8.54 30.07
N ASP A 256 20.90 9.28 30.87
CA ASP A 256 20.35 10.24 31.80
C ASP A 256 19.76 11.46 31.09
N TRP A 257 20.46 11.97 30.07
CA TRP A 257 19.91 13.03 29.21
C TRP A 257 18.60 12.64 28.52
N LEU A 258 18.41 11.38 28.13
CA LEU A 258 17.15 10.88 27.53
C LEU A 258 15.98 10.88 28.51
N LYS A 259 16.26 10.89 29.83
CA LYS A 259 15.24 10.99 30.90
C LYS A 259 14.82 12.42 31.19
N ASP A 260 15.64 13.41 30.78
CA ASP A 260 15.35 14.82 30.99
C ASP A 260 14.11 15.22 30.20
N ARG A 261 13.08 15.69 30.92
CA ARG A 261 11.87 16.21 30.29
C ARG A 261 12.07 17.68 29.95
N THR A 262 12.08 18.01 28.69
CA THR A 262 12.00 19.40 28.25
C THR A 262 10.59 19.91 28.51
N TYR A 263 10.39 20.69 29.55
CA TYR A 263 9.16 21.45 29.76
C TYR A 263 9.15 22.57 28.71
N ARG A 264 8.25 22.49 27.72
CA ARG A 264 7.98 23.61 26.81
C ARG A 264 7.28 24.70 27.64
N ASP A 265 7.87 25.87 27.64
CA ASP A 265 7.27 27.04 28.29
C ASP A 265 5.90 27.30 27.63
N PRO A 266 4.79 27.43 28.40
CA PRO A 266 3.44 27.66 27.84
C PRO A 266 3.36 28.87 26.92
N VAL A 267 4.25 29.86 27.08
CA VAL A 267 4.32 31.07 26.25
C VAL A 267 4.81 30.81 24.84
N SER A 268 5.53 29.71 24.58
CA SER A 268 6.04 29.41 23.26
C SER A 268 4.99 28.81 22.30
N TYR A 269 3.81 28.45 22.81
CA TYR A 269 2.73 27.85 22.01
C TYR A 269 1.95 28.88 21.17
N THR A 270 1.98 30.16 21.54
CA THR A 270 1.20 31.23 20.88
C THR A 270 1.84 31.75 19.59
N HIS A 271 3.16 31.57 19.39
CA HIS A 271 3.88 32.08 18.21
C HIS A 271 3.99 31.10 17.03
N LEU A 272 3.51 29.84 17.16
CA LEU A 272 3.57 28.85 16.10
C LEU A 272 2.28 28.71 15.28
N ARG A 273 1.29 29.59 15.51
CA ARG A 273 0.00 29.64 14.78
C ARG A 273 -0.26 30.97 14.08
N ALA A 274 0.77 31.66 13.64
CA ALA A 274 0.63 32.81 12.75
C ALA A 274 1.10 32.44 11.34
#